data_ae79f3fa4ae95963c1ed2e67fd231a35
#
_entry.id   ae79f3fa4ae95963c1ed2e67fd231a35
#
_cell.length_a   1.000
_cell.length_b   1.000
_cell.length_c   1.000
_cell.angle_alpha   90.00
_cell.angle_beta   90.00
_cell.angle_gamma   90.00
#
_symmetry.space_group_name_H-M   'P 1'
#
loop_
_entity.id
_entity.type
_entity.pdbx_description
1 polymer ?
#
loop_
_entity_poly.entity_id
_entity_poly.type
_entity_poly.pdbx_seq_one_letter_code
_entity_poly.pdbx_strand_id
1 'polypeptide(L)'
;MCALLLLASATATGAAGPYDGSKPLKCSIDTVMVCSDPSVCVRGTAATANLPPVLNVDVGQRLISGSATGRTIKMAWVTTEGGRLLIGGTELGGGWTMAVAPTTGAMSGAIIDRSGGLLVFGGCTAN
;
A
#
# COMPACT_ATOMS: atom_id res chain seq x y z
N MET A 1 19.16 -54.07 5.92
CA MET A 1 19.61 -52.67 6.04
C MET A 1 18.63 -51.78 5.31
N CYS A 2 17.71 -51.17 6.05
CA CYS A 2 16.77 -50.18 5.48
C CYS A 2 17.42 -48.81 5.56
N ALA A 3 17.74 -48.23 4.40
CA ALA A 3 18.15 -46.84 4.31
C ALA A 3 16.90 -45.96 4.41
N LEU A 4 16.71 -45.25 5.52
CA LEU A 4 15.70 -44.21 5.65
C LEU A 4 16.17 -43.01 4.85
N LEU A 5 15.58 -42.76 3.69
CA LEU A 5 15.68 -41.48 3.02
C LEU A 5 14.81 -40.47 3.77
N LEU A 6 15.44 -39.62 4.56
CA LEU A 6 14.83 -38.43 5.07
C LEU A 6 14.65 -37.43 3.90
N LEU A 7 13.44 -37.38 3.35
CA LEU A 7 13.05 -36.26 2.52
C LEU A 7 12.95 -35.02 3.42
N ALA A 8 13.97 -34.20 3.37
CA ALA A 8 13.89 -32.85 3.90
C ALA A 8 12.92 -32.06 3.01
N SER A 9 11.69 -31.88 3.48
CA SER A 9 10.76 -30.94 2.88
C SER A 9 11.31 -29.55 3.10
N ALA A 10 11.99 -29.01 2.09
CA ALA A 10 12.31 -27.59 2.06
C ALA A 10 10.97 -26.85 1.92
N THR A 11 10.43 -26.37 3.03
CA THR A 11 9.39 -25.34 2.99
C THR A 11 10.05 -24.13 2.36
N ALA A 12 9.72 -23.86 1.10
CA ALA A 12 10.03 -22.60 0.49
C ALA A 12 9.21 -21.53 1.22
N THR A 13 9.78 -20.96 2.29
CA THR A 13 9.33 -19.70 2.81
C THR A 13 9.62 -18.70 1.71
N GLY A 14 8.59 -18.25 0.98
CA GLY A 14 8.74 -17.16 0.05
C GLY A 14 9.46 -16.03 0.78
N ALA A 15 10.65 -15.66 0.32
CA ALA A 15 11.40 -14.58 0.94
C ALA A 15 10.52 -13.35 0.95
N ALA A 16 10.10 -12.91 2.13
CA ALA A 16 9.45 -11.63 2.31
C ALA A 16 10.40 -10.57 1.77
N GLY A 17 9.95 -9.79 0.79
CA GLY A 17 10.75 -8.69 0.26
C GLY A 17 10.92 -7.58 1.30
N PRO A 18 11.80 -6.61 1.05
CA PRO A 18 12.06 -5.51 2.00
C PRO A 18 10.82 -4.63 2.24
N TYR A 19 9.80 -4.75 1.41
CA TYR A 19 8.55 -3.98 1.48
C TYR A 19 7.37 -4.82 1.97
N ASP A 20 7.62 -5.75 2.86
CA ASP A 20 6.58 -6.65 3.40
C ASP A 20 5.78 -6.07 4.58
N GLY A 21 6.13 -4.88 5.03
CA GLY A 21 5.50 -4.22 6.18
C GLY A 21 6.14 -4.56 7.53
N SER A 22 7.19 -5.37 7.57
CA SER A 22 7.92 -5.67 8.81
C SER A 22 8.63 -4.45 9.38
N LYS A 23 8.94 -3.48 8.54
CA LYS A 23 9.48 -2.16 8.91
C LYS A 23 8.56 -1.07 8.39
N PRO A 24 8.55 0.11 9.04
CA PRO A 24 7.84 1.25 8.49
C PRO A 24 8.29 1.59 7.07
N LEU A 25 7.33 1.94 6.23
CA LEU A 25 7.59 2.33 4.85
C LEU A 25 7.35 3.83 4.69
N LYS A 26 8.15 4.43 3.84
CA LYS A 26 7.97 5.81 3.39
C LYS A 26 7.60 5.76 1.91
N CYS A 27 6.36 6.15 1.60
CA CYS A 27 5.80 6.05 0.26
C CYS A 27 5.57 7.43 -0.34
N SER A 28 6.12 7.69 -1.51
CA SER A 28 5.87 8.92 -2.26
C SER A 28 4.74 8.71 -3.25
N ILE A 29 3.90 9.71 -3.41
CA ILE A 29 2.83 9.74 -4.41
C ILE A 29 3.35 10.51 -5.61
N ASP A 30 3.52 9.83 -6.74
CA ASP A 30 4.10 10.43 -7.95
C ASP A 30 3.04 10.91 -8.93
N THR A 31 1.94 10.15 -9.04
CA THR A 31 0.87 10.45 -10.00
C THR A 31 -0.48 10.05 -9.40
N VAL A 32 -1.49 10.86 -9.67
CA VAL A 32 -2.88 10.60 -9.29
C VAL A 32 -3.76 10.71 -10.52
N MET A 33 -4.71 9.78 -10.66
CA MET A 33 -5.79 9.87 -11.65
C MET A 33 -7.08 10.16 -10.90
N VAL A 34 -7.71 11.28 -11.19
CA VAL A 34 -8.95 11.72 -10.55
C VAL A 34 -10.13 11.48 -11.48
N CYS A 35 -11.06 10.64 -11.04
CA CYS A 35 -12.25 10.27 -11.80
C CYS A 35 -13.49 10.76 -11.05
N SER A 36 -13.97 11.96 -11.36
CA SER A 36 -15.19 12.54 -10.77
C SER A 36 -16.44 12.21 -11.58
N ASP A 37 -16.25 11.73 -12.79
CA ASP A 37 -17.29 11.36 -13.75
C ASP A 37 -16.87 10.05 -14.41
N PRO A 38 -17.80 9.11 -14.66
CA PRO A 38 -17.43 7.81 -15.22
C PRO A 38 -16.82 7.89 -16.63
N SER A 39 -16.98 9.00 -17.32
CA SER A 39 -16.45 9.19 -18.67
C SER A 39 -15.14 9.97 -18.72
N VAL A 40 -14.71 10.60 -17.60
CA VAL A 40 -13.54 11.49 -17.58
C VAL A 40 -12.68 11.25 -16.36
N CYS A 41 -11.43 10.87 -16.60
CA CYS A 41 -10.39 10.83 -15.58
C CYS A 41 -9.27 11.81 -15.94
N VAL A 42 -8.80 12.57 -14.97
CA VAL A 42 -7.78 13.60 -15.15
C VAL A 42 -6.53 13.23 -14.37
N ARG A 43 -5.39 13.30 -15.04
CA ARG A 43 -4.09 13.14 -14.38
C ARG A 43 -3.80 14.35 -13.51
N GLY A 44 -3.31 14.10 -12.31
CA GLY A 44 -2.91 15.13 -11.37
C GLY A 44 -1.73 14.72 -10.50
N THR A 45 -1.50 15.52 -9.50
CA THR A 45 -0.48 15.31 -8.47
C THR A 45 -1.13 15.08 -7.12
N ALA A 46 -0.34 14.68 -6.12
CA ALA A 46 -0.83 14.61 -4.75
C ALA A 46 -1.45 15.95 -4.30
N ALA A 47 -0.81 17.07 -4.62
CA ALA A 47 -1.28 18.40 -4.25
C ALA A 47 -2.64 18.73 -4.89
N THR A 48 -2.85 18.43 -6.16
CA THR A 48 -4.12 18.69 -6.85
C THR A 48 -5.26 17.79 -6.34
N ALA A 49 -4.93 16.63 -5.79
CA ALA A 49 -5.88 15.71 -5.19
C ALA A 49 -6.05 15.90 -3.68
N ASN A 50 -5.42 16.92 -3.12
CA ASN A 50 -5.41 17.20 -1.67
C ASN A 50 -4.92 16.02 -0.83
N LEU A 51 -3.89 15.35 -1.31
CA LEU A 51 -3.22 14.25 -0.62
C LEU A 51 -1.82 14.68 -0.16
N PRO A 52 -1.33 14.14 0.95
CA PRO A 52 0.07 14.32 1.32
C PRO A 52 0.99 13.73 0.24
N PRO A 53 2.06 14.43 -0.16
CA PRO A 53 2.97 13.90 -1.18
C PRO A 53 3.78 12.70 -0.70
N VAL A 54 3.96 12.57 0.61
CA VAL A 54 4.67 11.45 1.23
C VAL A 54 3.84 10.89 2.37
N LEU A 55 3.75 9.56 2.39
CA LEU A 55 3.04 8.81 3.42
C LEU A 55 4.03 8.01 4.25
N ASN A 56 3.88 8.04 5.57
CA ASN A 56 4.55 7.11 6.47
C ASN A 56 3.57 5.98 6.78
N VAL A 57 3.94 4.76 6.40
CA VAL A 57 3.10 3.57 6.51
C VAL A 57 3.69 2.66 7.57
N ASP A 58 3.06 2.59 8.72
CA ASP A 58 3.47 1.76 9.85
C ASP A 58 2.48 0.61 10.04
N VAL A 59 2.80 -0.54 9.46
CA VAL A 59 1.96 -1.72 9.53
C VAL A 59 1.90 -2.28 10.95
N GLY A 60 2.99 -2.20 11.69
CA GLY A 60 3.04 -2.66 13.08
C GLY A 60 2.06 -1.92 14.00
N GLN A 61 1.92 -0.62 13.80
CA GLN A 61 0.95 0.21 14.54
C GLN A 61 -0.39 0.36 13.82
N ARG A 62 -0.49 -0.14 12.59
CA ARG A 62 -1.68 0.01 11.72
C ARG A 62 -2.08 1.47 11.49
N LEU A 63 -1.07 2.31 11.23
CA LEU A 63 -1.26 3.74 11.00
C LEU A 63 -0.60 4.19 9.70
N ILE A 64 -1.26 5.09 9.00
CA ILE A 64 -0.67 5.86 7.90
C ILE A 64 -0.75 7.32 8.28
N SER A 65 0.36 8.04 8.16
CA SER A 65 0.42 9.48 8.42
C SER A 65 1.02 10.23 7.24
N GLY A 66 0.50 11.42 6.98
CA GLY A 66 1.06 12.33 5.99
C GLY A 66 2.18 13.16 6.59
N SER A 67 3.32 13.23 5.90
CA SER A 67 4.51 13.93 6.42
C SER A 67 4.33 15.43 6.61
N ALA A 68 3.46 16.08 5.82
CA ALA A 68 3.27 17.52 5.84
C ALA A 68 2.09 17.99 6.71
N THR A 69 1.09 17.13 6.90
CA THR A 69 -0.18 17.52 7.53
C THR A 69 -0.34 17.00 8.96
N GLY A 70 0.46 16.02 9.37
CA GLY A 70 0.26 15.29 10.61
C GLY A 70 -1.02 14.46 10.66
N ARG A 71 -1.78 14.39 9.55
CA ARG A 71 -3.00 13.62 9.46
C ARG A 71 -2.68 12.14 9.55
N THR A 72 -3.41 11.43 10.39
CA THR A 72 -3.23 10.00 10.62
C THR A 72 -4.53 9.26 10.35
N ILE A 73 -4.44 8.16 9.62
CA ILE A 73 -5.56 7.25 9.39
C ILE A 73 -5.20 5.84 9.85
N LYS A 74 -6.21 5.10 10.29
CA LYS A 74 -6.05 3.72 10.75
C LYS A 74 -6.25 2.74 9.62
N MET A 75 -5.42 1.70 9.58
CA MET A 75 -5.64 0.54 8.73
C MET A 75 -6.70 -0.35 9.37
N ALA A 76 -7.80 -0.60 8.66
CA ALA A 76 -8.84 -1.52 9.11
C ALA A 76 -8.40 -2.98 8.90
N TRP A 77 -7.61 -3.24 7.86
CA TRP A 77 -7.11 -4.56 7.55
C TRP A 77 -5.74 -4.48 6.87
N VAL A 78 -4.96 -5.52 7.08
CA VAL A 78 -3.66 -5.75 6.45
C VAL A 78 -3.60 -7.21 6.06
N THR A 79 -3.16 -7.49 4.85
CA THR A 79 -2.95 -8.85 4.38
C THR A 79 -1.81 -8.91 3.37
N THR A 80 -1.33 -10.11 3.12
CA THR A 80 -0.41 -10.41 2.01
C THR A 80 -1.11 -11.35 1.06
N GLU A 81 -1.19 -10.96 -0.18
CA GLU A 81 -1.83 -11.73 -1.23
C GLU A 81 -0.95 -11.73 -2.48
N GLY A 82 -0.63 -12.92 -3.01
CA GLY A 82 0.27 -13.05 -4.15
C GLY A 82 1.65 -12.43 -3.91
N GLY A 83 2.13 -12.41 -2.68
CA GLY A 83 3.40 -11.79 -2.28
C GLY A 83 3.33 -10.27 -2.09
N ARG A 84 2.21 -9.63 -2.40
CA ARG A 84 2.04 -8.17 -2.24
C ARG A 84 1.47 -7.83 -0.87
N LEU A 85 1.96 -6.75 -0.30
CA LEU A 85 1.36 -6.16 0.89
C LEU A 85 0.10 -5.39 0.47
N LEU A 86 -1.04 -5.75 1.04
CA LEU A 86 -2.32 -5.07 0.82
C LEU A 86 -2.82 -4.51 2.15
N ILE A 87 -3.20 -3.26 2.13
CA ILE A 87 -3.76 -2.55 3.28
C ILE A 87 -4.99 -1.76 2.84
N GLY A 88 -5.94 -1.61 3.76
CA GLY A 88 -7.13 -0.84 3.46
C GLY A 88 -7.86 -0.37 4.70
N GLY A 89 -8.82 0.48 4.47
CA GLY A 89 -9.63 1.06 5.51
C GLY A 89 -10.71 1.97 4.98
N THR A 90 -11.33 2.70 5.90
CA THR A 90 -12.38 3.66 5.63
C THR A 90 -12.04 4.99 6.27
N GLU A 91 -12.49 6.07 5.67
CA GLU A 91 -12.35 7.41 6.22
C GLU A 91 -13.42 8.33 5.64
N LEU A 92 -14.09 9.09 6.50
CA LEU A 92 -15.03 10.15 6.11
C LEU A 92 -16.09 9.72 5.06
N GLY A 93 -16.61 8.51 5.20
CA GLY A 93 -17.63 7.96 4.31
C GLY A 93 -17.10 7.38 3.00
N GLY A 94 -15.79 7.27 2.87
CA GLY A 94 -15.11 6.64 1.75
C GLY A 94 -14.34 5.39 2.14
N GLY A 95 -13.76 4.73 1.16
CA GLY A 95 -12.90 3.57 1.34
C GLY A 95 -11.59 3.74 0.57
N TRP A 96 -10.55 3.07 1.03
CA TRP A 96 -9.26 3.10 0.37
C TRP A 96 -8.56 1.74 0.47
N THR A 97 -7.75 1.46 -0.53
CA THR A 97 -6.89 0.27 -0.57
C THR A 97 -5.54 0.66 -1.16
N MET A 98 -4.48 0.10 -0.61
CA MET A 98 -3.12 0.29 -1.11
C MET A 98 -2.43 -1.06 -1.28
N ALA A 99 -1.65 -1.19 -2.35
CA ALA A 99 -0.82 -2.36 -2.63
C ALA A 99 0.64 -1.93 -2.80
N VAL A 100 1.55 -2.70 -2.20
CA VAL A 100 2.99 -2.47 -2.33
C VAL A 100 3.66 -3.75 -2.84
N ALA A 101 4.43 -3.62 -3.92
CA ALA A 101 5.19 -4.73 -4.47
C ALA A 101 6.35 -5.10 -3.54
N PRO A 102 6.55 -6.40 -3.23
CA PRO A 102 7.46 -6.82 -2.16
C PRO A 102 8.93 -6.57 -2.45
N THR A 103 9.33 -6.56 -3.71
CA THR A 103 10.75 -6.44 -4.10
C THR A 103 11.12 -5.06 -4.63
N THR A 104 10.21 -4.37 -5.31
CA THR A 104 10.47 -3.07 -5.93
C THR A 104 9.99 -1.90 -5.09
N GLY A 105 9.04 -2.13 -4.19
CA GLY A 105 8.37 -1.06 -3.45
C GLY A 105 7.39 -0.25 -4.27
N ALA A 106 7.10 -0.64 -5.51
CA ALA A 106 6.11 0.05 -6.33
C ALA A 106 4.75 0.03 -5.61
N MET A 107 4.13 1.20 -5.48
CA MET A 107 2.89 1.38 -4.76
C MET A 107 1.79 1.81 -5.72
N SER A 108 0.63 1.22 -5.55
CA SER A 108 -0.61 1.69 -6.17
C SER A 108 -1.72 1.70 -5.12
N GLY A 109 -2.68 2.57 -5.31
CA GLY A 109 -3.80 2.68 -4.40
C GLY A 109 -5.05 3.18 -5.08
N ALA A 110 -6.18 2.96 -4.43
CA ALA A 110 -7.48 3.45 -4.86
C ALA A 110 -8.20 4.08 -3.67
N ILE A 111 -8.81 5.21 -3.90
CA ILE A 111 -9.62 5.92 -2.91
C ILE A 111 -10.98 6.19 -3.54
N ILE A 112 -12.04 5.83 -2.83
CA ILE A 112 -13.42 6.14 -3.23
C ILE A 112 -14.01 7.05 -2.18
N ASP A 113 -14.52 8.18 -2.59
CA ASP A 113 -15.18 9.14 -1.74
C ASP A 113 -16.48 9.66 -2.39
N ARG A 114 -17.08 10.70 -1.79
CA ARG A 114 -18.33 11.27 -2.31
C ARG A 114 -18.19 11.93 -3.67
N SER A 115 -16.99 12.35 -4.06
CA SER A 115 -16.74 13.04 -5.32
C SER A 115 -16.32 12.11 -6.45
N GLY A 116 -16.11 10.81 -6.17
CA GLY A 116 -15.74 9.82 -7.18
C GLY A 116 -14.61 8.91 -6.71
N GLY A 117 -13.67 8.64 -7.59
CA GLY A 117 -12.55 7.75 -7.34
C GLY A 117 -11.21 8.36 -7.73
N LEU A 118 -10.18 7.95 -6.99
CA LEU A 118 -8.79 8.31 -7.26
C LEU A 118 -7.99 7.03 -7.40
N LEU A 119 -7.10 6.98 -8.39
CA LEU A 119 -6.02 6.00 -8.45
C LEU A 119 -4.71 6.71 -8.14
N VAL A 120 -3.93 6.12 -7.28
CA VAL A 120 -2.68 6.68 -6.78
C VAL A 120 -1.53 5.76 -7.16
N PHE A 121 -0.45 6.33 -7.67
CA PHE A 121 0.75 5.59 -8.07
C PHE A 121 1.97 6.24 -7.47
N GLY A 122 2.90 5.43 -7.02
CA GLY A 122 4.15 5.90 -6.45
C GLY A 122 5.08 4.77 -6.07
N GLY A 123 5.94 5.03 -5.12
CA GLY A 123 6.92 4.06 -4.65
C GLY A 123 7.24 4.25 -3.18
N CYS A 124 7.62 3.14 -2.56
CA CYS A 124 7.97 3.08 -1.15
C CYS A 124 9.46 2.77 -0.96
N THR A 125 10.02 3.31 0.10
CA THR A 125 11.31 2.91 0.64
C THR A 125 11.11 2.36 2.05
N ALA A 126 11.89 1.34 2.41
CA ALA A 126 11.89 0.81 3.78
C ALA A 126 12.81 1.65 4.67
N ASN A 127 12.35 1.95 5.86
CA ASN A 127 13.12 2.67 6.86
C ASN A 127 13.83 1.72 7.83
#